data_35a042c671a269da366c1fc387781c6e
#
_entry.id   35a042c671a269da366c1fc387781c6e
#
_cell.length_a   1.000
_cell.length_b   1.000
_cell.length_c   1.000
_cell.angle_alpha   90.00
_cell.angle_beta   90.00
_cell.angle_gamma   90.00
#
_symmetry.space_group_name_H-M   'P 1'
#
loop_
_entity.id
_entity.type
_entity.pdbx_description
1 polymer ?
#
loop_
_entity_poly.entity_id
_entity_poly.type
_entity_poly.pdbx_seq_one_letter_code
_entity_poly.pdbx_strand_id
1 'polypeptide(L)'
;DEFKQFIFTRAKIVPYKTKPRNSGKSTQILRFRVSTNKLRPVYNLLYPIGEKQLTKTTLDLLGAQAAAWLWAEGNKPMKDGSVLLGRVGSTFEEAQLICGWLTMLTGADGSIDEAYVRPRIFFDPEQSQKIREVLKHYAPKSRIHLFNKESWDVSSIRSSRTELQLGKGINKPEGEKEKAMA
;
A
#
# COMPACT_ATOMS: atom_id res chain seq x y z
N ASP A 1 25.33 2.64 -2.58
CA ASP A 1 24.00 2.70 -3.14
C ASP A 1 23.67 4.09 -3.72
N GLU A 2 24.46 4.45 -4.77
CA GLU A 2 24.45 5.76 -5.44
C GLU A 2 23.07 6.16 -5.99
N PHE A 3 22.27 5.18 -6.44
CA PHE A 3 20.95 5.47 -7.00
C PHE A 3 19.97 5.94 -5.91
N LYS A 4 19.99 5.33 -4.73
CA LYS A 4 19.16 5.80 -3.60
C LYS A 4 19.57 7.20 -3.18
N GLN A 5 20.88 7.44 -3.02
CA GLN A 5 21.38 8.75 -2.65
C GLN A 5 21.03 9.81 -3.70
N PHE A 6 21.13 9.48 -4.99
CA PHE A 6 20.71 10.35 -6.09
C PHE A 6 19.22 10.69 -6.03
N ILE A 7 18.35 9.70 -5.76
CA ILE A 7 16.92 9.92 -5.63
C ILE A 7 16.62 10.83 -4.43
N PHE A 8 17.21 10.58 -3.27
CA PHE A 8 16.92 11.36 -2.07
C PHE A 8 17.47 12.79 -2.14
N THR A 9 18.63 13.01 -2.75
CA THR A 9 19.18 14.38 -2.90
C THR A 9 18.40 15.24 -3.89
N ARG A 10 17.72 14.63 -4.86
CA ARG A 10 16.92 15.34 -5.88
C ARG A 10 15.42 15.35 -5.63
N ALA A 11 14.98 14.62 -4.62
CA ALA A 11 13.58 14.57 -4.26
C ALA A 11 13.10 15.89 -3.67
N LYS A 12 11.96 16.36 -4.14
CA LYS A 12 11.24 17.48 -3.55
C LYS A 12 10.01 16.96 -2.81
N ILE A 13 9.85 17.35 -1.56
CA ILE A 13 8.64 17.16 -0.81
C ILE A 13 7.77 18.39 -1.05
N VAL A 14 6.65 18.21 -1.73
CA VAL A 14 5.76 19.29 -2.10
C VAL A 14 4.40 19.08 -1.42
N PRO A 15 3.92 20.07 -0.65
CA PRO A 15 2.54 20.05 -0.15
C PRO A 15 1.56 20.02 -1.33
N TYR A 16 0.59 19.14 -1.26
CA TYR A 16 -0.45 19.04 -2.26
C TYR A 16 -1.82 18.97 -1.60
N LYS A 17 -2.70 19.89 -1.99
CA LYS A 17 -4.09 19.91 -1.54
C LYS A 17 -4.91 19.02 -2.48
N THR A 18 -5.52 17.97 -1.95
CA THR A 18 -6.40 17.11 -2.76
C THR A 18 -7.64 17.89 -3.18
N LYS A 19 -8.20 17.53 -4.34
CA LYS A 19 -9.54 18.02 -4.72
C LYS A 19 -10.56 17.58 -3.66
N PRO A 20 -11.56 18.43 -3.34
CA PRO A 20 -12.63 18.02 -2.46
C PRO A 20 -13.31 16.75 -3.00
N ARG A 21 -13.55 15.78 -2.13
CA ARG A 21 -14.42 14.64 -2.43
C ARG A 21 -15.88 15.06 -2.21
N ASN A 22 -16.82 14.16 -2.46
CA ASN A 22 -18.26 14.38 -2.24
C ASN A 22 -18.60 14.90 -0.83
N SER A 23 -17.71 14.73 0.13
CA SER A 23 -17.81 15.30 1.49
C SER A 23 -17.45 16.79 1.59
N GLY A 24 -17.06 17.44 0.51
CA GLY A 24 -16.58 18.83 0.49
C GLY A 24 -15.22 19.06 1.17
N LYS A 25 -14.63 18.05 1.79
CA LYS A 25 -13.36 18.16 2.52
C LYS A 25 -12.17 17.91 1.59
N SER A 26 -11.21 18.83 1.59
CA SER A 26 -9.90 18.63 0.98
C SER A 26 -8.89 18.23 2.06
N THR A 27 -7.97 17.34 1.69
CA THR A 27 -6.88 16.90 2.59
C THR A 27 -5.56 17.41 2.05
N GLN A 28 -4.72 17.93 2.93
CA GLN A 28 -3.34 18.27 2.59
C GLN A 28 -2.48 17.02 2.73
N ILE A 29 -1.76 16.68 1.67
CA ILE A 29 -0.81 15.55 1.66
C ILE A 29 0.56 16.05 1.22
N LEU A 30 1.60 15.37 1.68
CA LEU A 30 2.95 15.60 1.18
C LEU A 30 3.20 14.67 -0.01
N ARG A 31 3.61 15.24 -1.13
CA ARG A 31 4.03 14.48 -2.31
C ARG A 31 5.54 14.46 -2.41
N PHE A 32 6.06 13.27 -2.55
CA PHE A 32 7.45 13.06 -2.95
C PHE A 32 7.54 13.10 -4.48
N ARG A 33 8.35 13.99 -5.02
CA ARG A 33 8.54 14.15 -6.46
C ARG A 33 10.01 14.05 -6.81
N VAL A 34 10.32 13.17 -7.76
CA VAL A 34 11.61 13.09 -8.42
C VAL A 34 11.38 13.19 -9.91
N SER A 35 12.11 14.06 -10.57
CA SER A 35 12.13 14.14 -12.03
C SER A 35 13.56 13.88 -12.49
N THR A 36 13.77 12.82 -13.25
CA THR A 36 15.09 12.45 -13.74
C THR A 36 15.00 11.54 -14.96
N ASN A 37 15.88 11.78 -15.92
CA ASN A 37 16.02 10.91 -17.09
C ASN A 37 16.56 9.50 -16.72
N LYS A 38 17.19 9.34 -15.56
CA LYS A 38 17.67 8.04 -15.08
C LYS A 38 16.55 7.03 -14.83
N LEU A 39 15.31 7.50 -14.64
CA LEU A 39 14.14 6.64 -14.52
C LEU A 39 13.51 6.25 -15.88
N ARG A 40 14.04 6.78 -16.99
CA ARG A 40 13.50 6.51 -18.32
C ARG A 40 13.50 5.03 -18.70
N PRO A 41 14.54 4.23 -18.41
CA PRO A 41 14.51 2.79 -18.67
C PRO A 41 13.37 2.09 -17.92
N VAL A 42 13.12 2.45 -16.64
CA VAL A 42 12.02 1.91 -15.85
C VAL A 42 10.67 2.35 -16.41
N TYR A 43 10.58 3.62 -16.82
CA TYR A 43 9.36 4.13 -17.47
C TYR A 43 9.06 3.37 -18.76
N ASN A 44 10.04 3.20 -19.66
CA ASN A 44 9.85 2.49 -20.92
C ASN A 44 9.47 1.02 -20.72
N LEU A 45 9.97 0.39 -19.64
CA LEU A 45 9.59 -0.97 -19.27
C LEU A 45 8.12 -1.08 -18.83
N LEU A 46 7.64 -0.08 -18.08
CA LEU A 46 6.29 -0.06 -17.53
C LEU A 46 5.25 0.54 -18.51
N TYR A 47 5.70 1.31 -19.49
CA TYR A 47 4.86 2.03 -20.45
C TYR A 47 5.38 1.81 -21.88
N PRO A 48 5.46 0.55 -22.37
CA PRO A 48 6.10 0.24 -23.65
C PRO A 48 5.43 0.93 -24.85
N ILE A 49 4.13 1.17 -24.77
CA ILE A 49 3.32 1.83 -25.80
C ILE A 49 2.63 3.12 -25.30
N GLY A 50 3.20 3.76 -24.27
CA GLY A 50 2.62 4.96 -23.67
C GLY A 50 1.55 4.68 -22.61
N GLU A 51 1.04 3.46 -22.55
CA GLU A 51 0.12 2.99 -21.51
C GLU A 51 0.84 2.05 -20.54
N LYS A 52 0.45 2.11 -19.27
CA LYS A 52 1.01 1.23 -18.24
C LYS A 52 0.61 -0.22 -18.54
N GLN A 53 1.60 -1.06 -18.71
CA GLN A 53 1.42 -2.49 -18.89
C GLN A 53 2.25 -3.28 -17.89
N LEU A 54 1.61 -4.23 -17.24
CA LEU A 54 2.30 -5.23 -16.45
C LEU A 54 2.58 -6.44 -17.34
N THR A 55 3.85 -6.80 -17.47
CA THR A 55 4.27 -7.96 -18.26
C THR A 55 5.02 -8.95 -17.39
N LYS A 56 5.10 -10.20 -17.85
CA LYS A 56 5.93 -11.23 -17.18
C LYS A 56 7.38 -10.74 -17.03
N THR A 57 7.96 -10.16 -18.07
CA THR A 57 9.32 -9.61 -18.04
C THR A 57 9.49 -8.56 -16.93
N THR A 58 8.48 -7.70 -16.73
CA THR A 58 8.49 -6.71 -15.65
C THR A 58 8.48 -7.39 -14.28
N LEU A 59 7.64 -8.42 -14.10
CA LEU A 59 7.55 -9.15 -12.83
C LEU A 59 8.81 -9.97 -12.55
N ASP A 60 9.43 -10.56 -13.57
CA ASP A 60 10.68 -11.32 -13.43
C ASP A 60 11.85 -10.44 -12.95
N LEU A 61 11.82 -9.14 -13.26
CA LEU A 61 12.79 -8.15 -12.73
C LEU A 61 12.47 -7.71 -11.30
N LEU A 62 11.24 -7.95 -10.83
CA LEU A 62 10.80 -7.63 -9.48
C LEU A 62 10.99 -8.85 -8.58
N GLY A 63 11.89 -8.78 -7.62
CA GLY A 63 12.14 -9.88 -6.68
C GLY A 63 11.15 -9.91 -5.51
N ALA A 64 11.38 -10.82 -4.57
CA ALA A 64 10.57 -11.02 -3.37
C ALA A 64 10.37 -9.74 -2.53
N GLN A 65 11.30 -8.78 -2.59
CA GLN A 65 11.16 -7.49 -1.92
C GLN A 65 9.98 -6.69 -2.49
N ALA A 66 9.78 -6.68 -3.80
CA ALA A 66 8.64 -6.00 -4.41
C ALA A 66 7.32 -6.73 -4.09
N ALA A 67 7.33 -8.07 -4.04
CA ALA A 67 6.20 -8.86 -3.59
C ALA A 67 5.82 -8.55 -2.13
N ALA A 68 6.80 -8.39 -1.25
CA ALA A 68 6.57 -8.00 0.13
C ALA A 68 5.94 -6.60 0.24
N TRP A 69 6.36 -5.64 -0.58
CA TRP A 69 5.72 -4.33 -0.66
C TRP A 69 4.28 -4.41 -1.18
N LEU A 70 4.05 -5.17 -2.27
CA LEU A 70 2.71 -5.38 -2.80
C LEU A 70 1.79 -6.00 -1.74
N TRP A 71 2.27 -7.03 -1.04
CA TRP A 71 1.53 -7.64 0.06
C TRP A 71 1.23 -6.64 1.16
N ALA A 72 2.21 -5.91 1.64
CA ALA A 72 2.05 -4.94 2.73
C ALA A 72 1.04 -3.81 2.42
N GLU A 73 0.96 -3.40 1.16
CA GLU A 73 0.10 -2.28 0.74
C GLU A 73 -1.27 -2.73 0.20
N GLY A 74 -1.37 -3.98 -0.27
CA GLY A 74 -2.56 -4.49 -0.97
C GLY A 74 -3.41 -5.44 -0.15
N ASN A 75 -2.88 -6.05 0.90
CA ASN A 75 -3.60 -7.07 1.66
C ASN A 75 -4.77 -6.47 2.45
N LYS A 76 -5.88 -7.19 2.42
CA LYS A 76 -7.04 -6.96 3.27
C LYS A 76 -7.33 -8.27 4.00
N PRO A 77 -6.92 -8.39 5.27
CA PRO A 77 -7.17 -9.57 6.06
C PRO A 77 -8.65 -9.75 6.36
N MET A 78 -9.08 -10.99 6.41
CA MET A 78 -10.42 -11.42 6.79
C MET A 78 -10.37 -12.11 8.16
N LYS A 79 -11.53 -12.24 8.80
CA LYS A 79 -11.64 -12.79 10.17
C LYS A 79 -11.16 -14.24 10.30
N ASP A 80 -11.30 -15.02 9.24
CA ASP A 80 -10.90 -16.42 9.16
C ASP A 80 -9.41 -16.62 8.87
N GLY A 81 -8.66 -15.53 8.69
CA GLY A 81 -7.24 -15.56 8.35
C GLY A 81 -6.95 -15.58 6.85
N SER A 82 -7.99 -15.67 6.01
CA SER A 82 -7.84 -15.48 4.57
C SER A 82 -7.51 -14.04 4.22
N VAL A 83 -7.03 -13.82 3.00
CA VAL A 83 -6.63 -12.49 2.52
C VAL A 83 -7.22 -12.21 1.16
N LEU A 84 -7.75 -11.03 1.00
CA LEU A 84 -8.08 -10.47 -0.29
C LEU A 84 -7.02 -9.43 -0.68
N LEU A 85 -6.16 -9.78 -1.63
CA LEU A 85 -5.10 -8.90 -2.12
C LEU A 85 -5.65 -8.01 -3.23
N GLY A 86 -5.66 -6.71 -2.98
CA GLY A 86 -5.97 -5.68 -3.97
C GLY A 86 -4.72 -5.12 -4.65
N ARG A 87 -4.91 -4.13 -5.53
CA ARG A 87 -3.83 -3.46 -6.29
C ARG A 87 -3.05 -4.40 -7.22
N VAL A 88 -3.69 -5.45 -7.68
CA VAL A 88 -3.12 -6.51 -8.52
C VAL A 88 -3.31 -6.26 -10.01
N GLY A 89 -3.39 -5.01 -10.40
CA GLY A 89 -3.62 -4.61 -11.80
C GLY A 89 -5.02 -4.04 -12.02
N SER A 90 -5.31 -3.76 -13.28
CA SER A 90 -6.58 -3.19 -13.74
C SER A 90 -7.41 -4.20 -14.52
N THR A 91 -6.78 -5.26 -15.04
CA THR A 91 -7.39 -6.31 -15.82
C THR A 91 -7.23 -7.67 -15.17
N PHE A 92 -8.03 -8.63 -15.63
CA PHE A 92 -7.96 -10.02 -15.19
C PHE A 92 -6.60 -10.65 -15.51
N GLU A 93 -6.08 -10.38 -16.71
CA GLU A 93 -4.79 -10.88 -17.19
C GLU A 93 -3.63 -10.36 -16.32
N GLU A 94 -3.67 -9.08 -15.94
CA GLU A 94 -2.68 -8.52 -15.01
C GLU A 94 -2.74 -9.20 -13.63
N ALA A 95 -3.95 -9.48 -13.13
CA ALA A 95 -4.13 -10.19 -11.88
C ALA A 95 -3.62 -11.64 -11.97
N GLN A 96 -3.86 -12.32 -13.10
CA GLN A 96 -3.31 -13.66 -13.34
C GLN A 96 -1.78 -13.67 -13.34
N LEU A 97 -1.15 -12.70 -14.00
CA LEU A 97 0.30 -12.55 -14.02
C LEU A 97 0.86 -12.35 -12.60
N ILE A 98 0.22 -11.49 -11.80
CA ILE A 98 0.65 -11.24 -10.42
C ILE A 98 0.41 -12.48 -9.56
N CYS A 99 -0.71 -13.18 -9.71
CA CYS A 99 -1.00 -14.40 -8.98
C CYS A 99 0.06 -15.46 -9.27
N GLY A 100 0.33 -15.77 -10.54
CA GLY A 100 1.36 -16.72 -10.94
C GLY A 100 2.77 -16.31 -10.46
N TRP A 101 3.08 -15.03 -10.47
CA TRP A 101 4.35 -14.52 -9.94
C TRP A 101 4.47 -14.72 -8.42
N LEU A 102 3.40 -14.47 -7.66
CA LEU A 102 3.38 -14.74 -6.22
C LEU A 102 3.49 -16.24 -5.93
N THR A 103 2.78 -17.10 -6.69
CA THR A 103 2.89 -18.56 -6.58
C THR A 103 4.33 -19.02 -6.83
N MET A 104 4.97 -18.50 -7.85
CA MET A 104 6.38 -18.83 -8.16
C MET A 104 7.33 -18.44 -7.01
N LEU A 105 7.11 -17.28 -6.39
CA LEU A 105 7.98 -16.79 -5.31
C LEU A 105 7.72 -17.46 -3.95
N THR A 106 6.49 -17.86 -3.68
CA THR A 106 6.06 -18.24 -2.31
C THR A 106 5.51 -19.66 -2.21
N GLY A 107 5.23 -20.32 -3.34
CA GLY A 107 4.53 -21.60 -3.37
C GLY A 107 3.06 -21.52 -2.92
N ALA A 108 2.50 -20.32 -2.81
CA ALA A 108 1.12 -20.15 -2.41
C ALA A 108 0.21 -20.01 -3.63
N ASP A 109 -0.92 -20.71 -3.62
CA ASP A 109 -1.92 -20.66 -4.67
C ASP A 109 -3.03 -19.67 -4.31
N GLY A 110 -3.36 -18.77 -5.24
CA GLY A 110 -4.45 -17.82 -5.11
C GLY A 110 -5.51 -18.02 -6.18
N SER A 111 -6.72 -17.61 -5.89
CA SER A 111 -7.82 -17.53 -6.85
C SER A 111 -8.16 -16.07 -7.15
N ILE A 112 -8.58 -15.78 -8.39
CA ILE A 112 -8.93 -14.41 -8.77
C ILE A 112 -10.42 -14.20 -8.54
N ASP A 113 -10.73 -13.16 -7.79
CA ASP A 113 -12.11 -12.72 -7.53
C ASP A 113 -12.47 -11.58 -8.47
N GLU A 114 -13.37 -11.87 -9.39
CA GLU A 114 -13.88 -10.94 -10.41
C GLU A 114 -15.14 -10.17 -9.97
N ALA A 115 -15.68 -10.46 -8.80
CA ALA A 115 -16.89 -9.80 -8.29
C ALA A 115 -16.69 -8.28 -8.07
N TYR A 116 -15.46 -7.80 -8.13
CA TYR A 116 -15.12 -6.39 -7.96
C TYR A 116 -14.86 -5.72 -9.32
N VAL A 117 -15.14 -4.43 -9.39
CA VAL A 117 -14.82 -3.57 -10.56
C VAL A 117 -13.34 -3.68 -10.97
N ARG A 118 -12.45 -3.98 -10.02
CA ARG A 118 -11.06 -4.33 -10.27
C ARG A 118 -10.79 -5.69 -9.69
N PRO A 119 -10.11 -6.58 -10.41
CA PRO A 119 -9.81 -7.92 -9.93
C PRO A 119 -9.02 -7.88 -8.62
N ARG A 120 -9.20 -8.90 -7.80
CA ARG A 120 -8.47 -9.14 -6.58
C ARG A 120 -8.03 -10.59 -6.54
N ILE A 121 -6.99 -10.88 -5.79
CA ILE A 121 -6.54 -12.25 -5.60
C ILE A 121 -6.93 -12.66 -4.17
N PHE A 122 -7.69 -13.72 -4.07
CA PHE A 122 -8.06 -14.34 -2.81
C PHE A 122 -7.05 -15.45 -2.46
N PHE A 123 -6.58 -15.43 -1.22
CA PHE A 123 -5.77 -16.47 -0.62
C PHE A 123 -6.48 -16.98 0.62
N ASP A 124 -6.70 -18.29 0.72
CA ASP A 124 -7.21 -18.90 1.93
C ASP A 124 -6.22 -18.75 3.11
N PRO A 125 -6.59 -19.15 4.34
CA PRO A 125 -5.73 -18.97 5.51
C PRO A 125 -4.36 -19.64 5.39
N GLU A 126 -4.31 -20.85 4.81
CA GLU A 126 -3.07 -21.61 4.62
C GLU A 126 -2.14 -20.91 3.61
N GLN A 127 -2.67 -20.54 2.44
CA GLN A 127 -1.92 -19.88 1.40
C GLN A 127 -1.46 -18.47 1.86
N SER A 128 -2.30 -17.78 2.61
CA SER A 128 -1.96 -16.50 3.23
C SER A 128 -0.80 -16.64 4.23
N GLN A 129 -0.74 -17.72 4.95
CA GLN A 129 0.36 -18.02 5.87
C GLN A 129 1.66 -18.29 5.12
N LYS A 130 1.63 -19.11 4.06
CA LYS A 130 2.80 -19.37 3.19
C LYS A 130 3.41 -18.07 2.66
N ILE A 131 2.56 -17.18 2.12
CA ILE A 131 3.04 -15.88 1.63
C ILE A 131 3.73 -15.09 2.73
N ARG A 132 3.13 -14.99 3.91
CA ARG A 132 3.71 -14.24 5.03
C ARG A 132 5.05 -14.80 5.47
N GLU A 133 5.16 -16.10 5.61
CA GLU A 133 6.40 -16.78 6.05
C GLU A 133 7.55 -16.49 5.09
N VAL A 134 7.31 -16.61 3.79
CA VAL A 134 8.34 -16.33 2.78
C VAL A 134 8.65 -14.84 2.69
N LEU A 135 7.64 -13.99 2.57
CA LEU A 135 7.84 -12.57 2.31
C LEU A 135 8.26 -11.77 3.54
N LYS A 136 8.07 -12.29 4.75
CA LYS A 136 8.48 -11.63 6.00
C LYS A 136 9.96 -11.23 5.99
N HIS A 137 10.82 -12.05 5.42
CA HIS A 137 12.26 -11.78 5.34
C HIS A 137 12.62 -10.59 4.43
N TYR A 138 11.71 -10.24 3.52
CA TYR A 138 11.85 -9.14 2.58
C TYR A 138 10.98 -7.94 2.97
N ALA A 139 10.24 -8.05 4.07
CA ALA A 139 9.31 -7.02 4.50
C ALA A 139 10.03 -5.72 4.88
N PRO A 140 9.48 -4.55 4.49
CA PRO A 140 9.99 -3.28 4.96
C PRO A 140 9.91 -3.21 6.49
N LYS A 141 10.96 -2.72 7.15
CA LYS A 141 10.99 -2.60 8.63
C LYS A 141 9.75 -1.89 9.20
N SER A 142 9.27 -0.86 8.51
CA SER A 142 8.07 -0.10 8.89
C SER A 142 6.76 -0.87 8.71
N ARG A 143 6.77 -2.02 8.02
CA ARG A 143 5.59 -2.82 7.68
C ARG A 143 5.66 -4.26 8.18
N ILE A 144 6.72 -4.63 8.92
CA ILE A 144 6.95 -5.99 9.39
C ILE A 144 5.76 -6.55 10.22
N HIS A 145 5.07 -5.67 10.95
CA HIS A 145 3.89 -6.04 11.73
C HIS A 145 2.77 -6.64 10.89
N LEU A 146 2.67 -6.28 9.59
CA LEU A 146 1.65 -6.82 8.67
C LEU A 146 1.91 -8.29 8.27
N PHE A 147 3.07 -8.83 8.62
CA PHE A 147 3.45 -10.22 8.36
C PHE A 147 3.37 -11.11 9.61
N ASN A 148 3.08 -10.52 10.77
CA ASN A 148 2.92 -11.26 12.01
C ASN A 148 1.45 -11.67 12.21
N LYS A 149 1.21 -12.94 12.62
CA LYS A 149 -0.13 -13.50 12.82
C LYS A 149 -0.96 -12.72 13.85
N GLU A 150 -0.31 -12.22 14.89
CA GLU A 150 -0.95 -11.50 16.00
C GLU A 150 -1.56 -10.15 15.60
N SER A 151 -1.06 -9.54 14.52
CA SER A 151 -1.58 -8.23 14.05
C SER A 151 -2.91 -8.33 13.29
N TRP A 152 -3.44 -9.53 13.10
CA TRP A 152 -4.61 -9.81 12.28
C TRP A 152 -5.91 -9.95 13.09
N ASP A 153 -5.81 -9.85 14.40
CA ASP A 153 -6.98 -9.70 15.24
C ASP A 153 -7.60 -8.31 14.99
N VAL A 154 -8.70 -8.31 14.22
CA VAL A 154 -9.42 -7.09 13.79
C VAL A 154 -9.93 -6.28 14.98
N SER A 155 -10.04 -6.88 16.17
CA SER A 155 -10.38 -6.19 17.41
C SER A 155 -9.26 -5.25 17.85
N SER A 156 -7.99 -5.64 17.66
CA SER A 156 -6.81 -4.83 18.03
C SER A 156 -6.62 -3.61 17.10
N ILE A 157 -7.02 -3.72 15.84
CA ILE A 157 -6.88 -2.61 14.87
C ILE A 157 -7.90 -1.49 15.14
N ARG A 158 -9.06 -1.82 15.68
CA ARG A 158 -10.07 -0.82 16.08
C ARG A 158 -9.68 -0.08 17.35
N SER A 159 -9.11 -0.76 18.34
CA SER A 159 -8.67 -0.12 19.60
C SER A 159 -7.53 0.88 19.38
N SER A 160 -6.52 0.53 18.58
CA SER A 160 -5.41 1.44 18.27
C SER A 160 -5.82 2.70 17.48
N ARG A 161 -6.88 2.61 16.67
CA ARG A 161 -7.45 3.81 15.99
C ARG A 161 -8.24 4.69 16.94
N THR A 162 -8.90 4.11 17.94
CA THR A 162 -9.69 4.85 18.94
C THR A 162 -8.75 5.56 19.92
N GLU A 163 -7.66 4.93 20.33
CA GLU A 163 -6.66 5.55 21.22
C GLU A 163 -5.92 6.72 20.57
N LEU A 164 -5.61 6.62 19.27
CA LEU A 164 -5.01 7.73 18.50
C LEU A 164 -5.97 8.93 18.32
N GLN A 165 -7.27 8.72 18.40
CA GLN A 165 -8.25 9.81 18.35
C GLN A 165 -8.54 10.42 19.73
N LEU A 166 -8.48 9.64 20.80
CA LEU A 166 -8.68 10.12 22.17
C LEU A 166 -7.47 10.92 22.71
N GLY A 167 -6.25 10.63 22.22
CA GLY A 167 -5.04 11.38 22.60
C GLY A 167 -4.92 12.79 21.99
N LYS A 168 -5.87 13.22 21.15
CA LYS A 168 -5.94 14.57 20.57
C LYS A 168 -7.08 15.42 21.15
N GLY A 169 -7.38 15.22 22.41
CA GLY A 169 -8.15 16.18 23.20
C GLY A 169 -7.32 17.45 23.40
N ILE A 170 -7.42 18.36 22.44
CA ILE A 170 -6.84 19.70 22.53
C ILE A 170 -7.59 20.41 23.64
N ASN A 171 -6.89 20.73 24.74
CA ASN A 171 -7.30 21.72 25.70
C ASN A 171 -7.66 23.02 24.95
N LYS A 172 -8.94 23.36 24.91
CA LYS A 172 -9.37 24.71 24.61
C LYS A 172 -9.01 25.56 25.85
N PRO A 173 -8.31 26.67 25.70
CA PRO A 173 -8.22 27.63 26.79
C PRO A 173 -9.62 28.24 26.99
N GLU A 174 -10.17 28.04 28.15
CA GLU A 174 -11.24 28.87 28.71
C GLU A 174 -10.65 30.25 29.06
N GLY A 175 -11.33 31.30 28.68
CA GLY A 175 -11.05 32.64 29.17
C GLY A 175 -10.99 33.65 28.05
N GLU A 176 -12.06 34.36 27.82
CA GLU A 176 -12.23 35.75 28.18
C GLU A 176 -13.61 36.24 27.70
N LYS A 177 -14.53 36.23 28.65
CA LYS A 177 -15.67 37.16 28.59
C LYS A 177 -15.25 38.36 29.41
N GLU A 178 -14.98 39.47 28.76
CA GLU A 178 -15.13 40.76 29.45
C GLU A 178 -15.48 41.89 28.45
N LYS A 179 -16.67 42.41 28.68
CA LYS A 179 -17.11 43.83 28.60
C LYS A 179 -16.85 44.63 27.35
N ALA A 180 -17.96 44.93 26.66
CA ALA A 180 -18.18 46.26 26.13
C ALA A 180 -19.61 46.70 26.46
N MET A 181 -19.73 47.45 27.54
CA MET A 181 -20.75 48.49 27.73
C MET A 181 -20.02 49.84 27.58
N ALA A 182 -20.38 50.59 26.62
CA ALA A 182 -20.53 52.04 26.57
C ALA A 182 -20.77 52.44 25.11
#